data_287237bb7e00466ddf63a83e5d540e28
#
_entry.id   287237bb7e00466ddf63a83e5d540e28
#
_cell.length_a   1.000
_cell.length_b   1.000
_cell.length_c   1.000
_cell.angle_alpha   90.00
_cell.angle_beta   90.00
_cell.angle_gamma   90.00
#
_symmetry.space_group_name_H-M   'P 1'
#
loop_
_entity.id
_entity.type
_entity.pdbx_description
1 polymer ?
#
loop_
_entity_poly.entity_id
_entity_poly.type
_entity_poly.pdbx_seq_one_letter_code
_entity_poly.pdbx_strand_id
1 'polypeptide(L)'
;MKKIFIKYKEYSYIFKALAILTFITIICHIFREHLGIINIALIHIIPVIVVAIHGNIKATFFMTFLSVLFLNFLYIPPLYSFNVNNELYLWSFLIFGVVGLIITIQAKNLITQKKQNELKESLLHIISHDLRTPLSTIHGTINLILSNDKLDAKSLYPLLEDINYASISMKRLITNLLDSTRLSNKNFDLKQEWCDFEDIIGVALNEFSQKQNDEKLNIKIDELALFWGDNILLTQLIVNLLDNAFKYSKSDSKIDLEVENLNNFIRIKVFNETEYIYKKKLKNIFDKFYRLEDTNDISGSGIGLAICKSIVKLHNGEIKAVSKDNGILIEIELPIVKRVNL
;
A
#
# COMPACT_ATOMS: atom_id res chain seq x y z
N MET A 1 -4.03 25.55 12.53
CA MET A 1 -5.48 25.43 12.27
C MET A 1 -5.87 24.22 11.41
N LYS A 2 -5.28 23.90 10.25
CA LYS A 2 -5.64 22.72 9.43
C LYS A 2 -5.61 21.36 10.17
N LYS A 3 -4.65 21.11 11.07
CA LYS A 3 -4.59 19.84 11.85
C LYS A 3 -5.75 19.67 12.84
N ILE A 4 -6.27 20.76 13.38
CA ILE A 4 -7.41 20.75 14.32
C ILE A 4 -8.71 20.48 13.56
N PHE A 5 -8.89 21.06 12.37
CA PHE A 5 -10.07 20.87 11.51
C PHE A 5 -10.16 19.43 10.99
N ILE A 6 -9.04 18.78 10.62
CA ILE A 6 -9.01 17.39 10.16
C ILE A 6 -9.39 16.45 11.31
N LYS A 7 -8.87 16.70 12.52
CA LYS A 7 -9.19 15.93 13.72
C LYS A 7 -10.66 16.08 14.13
N TYR A 8 -11.25 17.26 13.92
CA TYR A 8 -12.68 17.52 14.20
C TYR A 8 -13.60 16.72 13.26
N LYS A 9 -13.25 16.59 11.99
CA LYS A 9 -14.02 15.83 11.00
C LYS A 9 -13.97 14.31 11.28
N GLU A 10 -12.87 13.83 11.83
CA GLU A 10 -12.64 12.42 12.16
C GLU A 10 -13.47 11.93 13.35
N TYR A 11 -13.83 12.82 14.28
CA TYR A 11 -14.62 12.48 15.49
C TYR A 11 -16.05 13.07 15.49
N SER A 12 -16.46 13.72 14.41
CA SER A 12 -17.78 14.39 14.33
C SER A 12 -18.96 13.44 14.57
N TYR A 13 -18.80 12.15 14.23
CA TYR A 13 -19.83 11.13 14.46
C TYR A 13 -20.07 10.85 15.95
N ILE A 14 -19.05 10.99 16.81
CA ILE A 14 -19.19 10.84 18.27
C ILE A 14 -20.04 11.97 18.84
N PHE A 15 -19.78 13.21 18.41
CA PHE A 15 -20.59 14.37 18.84
C PHE A 15 -22.04 14.26 18.37
N LYS A 16 -22.26 13.78 17.15
CA LYS A 16 -23.62 13.51 16.65
C LYS A 16 -24.32 12.44 17.47
N ALA A 17 -23.63 11.35 17.81
CA ALA A 17 -24.20 10.28 18.62
C ALA A 17 -24.50 10.74 20.06
N LEU A 18 -23.65 11.58 20.66
CA LEU A 18 -23.93 12.21 21.95
C LEU A 18 -25.15 13.12 21.91
N ALA A 19 -25.29 13.92 20.85
CA ALA A 19 -26.47 14.77 20.66
C ALA A 19 -27.74 13.92 20.50
N ILE A 20 -27.67 12.81 19.74
CA ILE A 20 -28.77 11.86 19.59
C ILE A 20 -29.10 11.20 20.93
N LEU A 21 -28.11 10.77 21.70
CA LEU A 21 -28.32 10.18 23.04
C LEU A 21 -29.05 11.15 23.95
N THR A 22 -28.59 12.39 24.03
CA THR A 22 -29.22 13.44 24.86
C THR A 22 -30.66 13.72 24.42
N PHE A 23 -30.89 13.85 23.12
CA PHE A 23 -32.20 14.08 22.56
C PHE A 23 -33.18 12.93 22.85
N ILE A 24 -32.75 11.69 22.63
CA ILE A 24 -33.51 10.47 22.92
C ILE A 24 -33.83 10.39 24.42
N THR A 25 -32.84 10.66 25.26
CA THR A 25 -33.04 10.63 26.71
C THR A 25 -34.11 11.63 27.15
N ILE A 26 -34.09 12.85 26.60
CA ILE A 26 -35.11 13.86 26.92
C ILE A 26 -36.52 13.39 26.47
N ILE A 27 -36.64 12.90 25.24
CA ILE A 27 -37.94 12.39 24.72
C ILE A 27 -38.44 11.21 25.56
N CYS A 28 -37.59 10.24 25.82
CA CYS A 28 -37.95 9.08 26.62
C CYS A 28 -38.34 9.47 28.06
N HIS A 29 -37.72 10.52 28.60
CA HIS A 29 -38.10 11.03 29.94
C HIS A 29 -39.49 11.65 29.97
N ILE A 30 -39.85 12.41 28.93
CA ILE A 30 -41.19 13.02 28.78
C ILE A 30 -42.28 11.94 28.63
N PHE A 31 -42.00 10.89 27.83
CA PHE A 31 -42.96 9.83 27.52
C PHE A 31 -42.79 8.55 28.32
N ARG A 32 -42.06 8.59 29.44
CA ARG A 32 -41.68 7.37 30.20
C ARG A 32 -42.87 6.50 30.66
N GLU A 33 -44.00 7.13 30.98
CA GLU A 33 -45.20 6.44 31.43
C GLU A 33 -45.88 5.62 30.31
N HIS A 34 -45.71 6.04 29.06
CA HIS A 34 -46.28 5.40 27.87
C HIS A 34 -45.34 4.37 27.21
N LEU A 35 -44.02 4.57 27.31
CA LEU A 35 -43.04 3.77 26.57
C LEU A 35 -42.68 2.45 27.26
N GLY A 36 -42.71 2.40 28.59
CA GLY A 36 -42.18 1.26 29.35
C GLY A 36 -40.65 1.12 29.22
N ILE A 37 -40.02 0.49 30.22
CA ILE A 37 -38.58 0.39 30.36
C ILE A 37 -37.91 -0.37 29.16
N ILE A 38 -38.56 -1.44 28.67
CA ILE A 38 -38.03 -2.23 27.55
C ILE A 38 -37.89 -1.43 26.26
N ASN A 39 -38.91 -0.64 25.92
CA ASN A 39 -38.89 0.19 24.73
C ASN A 39 -37.85 1.32 24.85
N ILE A 40 -37.74 1.91 26.04
CA ILE A 40 -36.71 2.92 26.32
C ILE A 40 -35.31 2.32 26.14
N ALA A 41 -35.07 1.10 26.64
CA ALA A 41 -33.81 0.41 26.43
C ALA A 41 -33.49 0.18 24.93
N LEU A 42 -34.48 -0.28 24.15
CA LEU A 42 -34.32 -0.49 22.71
C LEU A 42 -33.98 0.82 21.96
N ILE A 43 -34.61 1.93 22.34
CA ILE A 43 -34.35 3.23 21.74
C ILE A 43 -32.91 3.72 22.04
N HIS A 44 -32.42 3.46 23.25
CA HIS A 44 -31.04 3.83 23.65
C HIS A 44 -29.95 3.02 22.95
N ILE A 45 -30.28 1.98 22.17
CA ILE A 45 -29.34 1.27 21.30
C ILE A 45 -28.95 2.11 20.06
N ILE A 46 -29.81 3.05 19.63
CA ILE A 46 -29.62 3.85 18.40
C ILE A 46 -28.29 4.64 18.41
N PRO A 47 -27.95 5.43 19.43
CA PRO A 47 -26.67 6.14 19.45
C PRO A 47 -25.45 5.21 19.44
N VAL A 48 -25.58 4.01 20.03
CA VAL A 48 -24.53 2.97 19.98
C VAL A 48 -24.33 2.49 18.53
N ILE A 49 -25.40 2.21 17.81
CA ILE A 49 -25.37 1.81 16.39
C ILE A 49 -24.72 2.89 15.55
N VAL A 50 -25.08 4.17 15.75
CA VAL A 50 -24.50 5.30 14.99
C VAL A 50 -22.98 5.37 15.13
N VAL A 51 -22.43 5.08 16.31
CA VAL A 51 -20.98 5.01 16.52
C VAL A 51 -20.38 3.72 15.96
N ALA A 52 -21.06 2.58 16.17
CA ALA A 52 -20.60 1.26 15.77
C ALA A 52 -20.38 1.13 14.26
N ILE A 53 -21.24 1.75 13.44
CA ILE A 53 -21.14 1.77 11.97
C ILE A 53 -19.79 2.35 11.48
N HIS A 54 -19.12 3.19 12.28
CA HIS A 54 -17.80 3.74 11.94
C HIS A 54 -16.63 2.78 12.26
N GLY A 55 -16.92 1.59 12.81
CA GLY A 55 -15.92 0.54 13.09
C GLY A 55 -14.92 0.86 14.20
N ASN A 56 -15.21 1.86 15.04
CA ASN A 56 -14.34 2.26 16.14
C ASN A 56 -14.77 1.59 17.46
N ILE A 57 -14.11 0.48 17.81
CA ILE A 57 -14.43 -0.32 18.99
C ILE A 57 -14.40 0.50 20.29
N LYS A 58 -13.39 1.37 20.47
CA LYS A 58 -13.24 2.19 21.69
C LYS A 58 -14.39 3.19 21.85
N ALA A 59 -14.76 3.85 20.76
CA ALA A 59 -15.87 4.81 20.75
C ALA A 59 -17.21 4.10 20.96
N THR A 60 -17.41 2.92 20.38
CA THR A 60 -18.64 2.12 20.59
C THR A 60 -18.75 1.67 22.05
N PHE A 61 -17.66 1.17 22.63
CA PHE A 61 -17.65 0.79 24.04
C PHE A 61 -18.00 1.97 24.96
N PHE A 62 -17.43 3.15 24.70
CA PHE A 62 -17.75 4.36 25.45
C PHE A 62 -19.22 4.75 25.35
N MET A 63 -19.79 4.72 24.12
CA MET A 63 -21.22 5.04 23.91
C MET A 63 -22.14 4.01 24.55
N THR A 64 -21.78 2.72 24.49
CA THR A 64 -22.52 1.66 25.17
C THR A 64 -22.56 1.88 26.67
N PHE A 65 -21.38 2.15 27.25
CA PHE A 65 -21.28 2.44 28.69
C PHE A 65 -22.14 3.66 29.08
N LEU A 66 -22.07 4.74 28.30
CA LEU A 66 -22.84 5.94 28.57
C LEU A 66 -24.35 5.72 28.43
N SER A 67 -24.78 4.98 27.41
CA SER A 67 -26.19 4.62 27.21
C SER A 67 -26.74 3.78 28.37
N VAL A 68 -25.97 2.78 28.82
CA VAL A 68 -26.33 1.94 29.97
C VAL A 68 -26.39 2.75 31.25
N LEU A 69 -25.45 3.69 31.45
CA LEU A 69 -25.42 4.56 32.62
C LEU A 69 -26.67 5.46 32.70
N PHE A 70 -27.07 6.08 31.56
CA PHE A 70 -28.29 6.86 31.52
C PHE A 70 -29.56 6.02 31.72
N LEU A 71 -29.61 4.81 31.13
CA LEU A 71 -30.69 3.89 31.34
C LEU A 71 -30.87 3.50 32.83
N ASN A 72 -29.77 3.13 33.47
CA ASN A 72 -29.81 2.74 34.88
C ASN A 72 -30.25 3.89 35.77
N PHE A 73 -29.62 5.05 35.62
CA PHE A 73 -29.84 6.20 36.50
C PHE A 73 -31.24 6.84 36.37
N LEU A 74 -31.79 6.90 35.14
CA LEU A 74 -33.01 7.66 34.88
C LEU A 74 -34.28 6.81 34.82
N TYR A 75 -34.18 5.50 34.51
CA TYR A 75 -35.36 4.69 34.20
C TYR A 75 -35.49 3.42 35.03
N ILE A 76 -34.40 2.91 35.59
CA ILE A 76 -34.48 1.66 36.39
C ILE A 76 -34.66 2.00 37.86
N PRO A 77 -35.71 1.43 38.54
CA PRO A 77 -35.90 1.64 39.97
C PRO A 77 -34.80 0.98 40.83
N PRO A 78 -34.33 1.66 41.89
CA PRO A 78 -34.76 2.95 42.40
C PRO A 78 -34.17 4.10 41.53
N LEU A 79 -35.03 5.01 41.06
CA LEU A 79 -34.64 6.12 40.18
C LEU A 79 -33.57 6.99 40.84
N TYR A 80 -32.69 7.58 40.01
CA TYR A 80 -31.57 8.45 40.40
C TYR A 80 -30.54 7.77 41.33
N SER A 81 -30.49 6.42 41.23
CA SER A 81 -29.54 5.58 41.94
C SER A 81 -28.83 4.65 40.94
N PHE A 82 -27.62 4.23 41.28
CA PHE A 82 -26.88 3.22 40.50
C PHE A 82 -27.12 1.79 41.04
N ASN A 83 -27.96 1.62 42.04
CA ASN A 83 -28.33 0.29 42.55
C ASN A 83 -29.28 -0.41 41.58
N VAL A 84 -28.97 -1.64 41.24
CA VAL A 84 -29.81 -2.50 40.37
C VAL A 84 -30.44 -3.53 41.26
N ASN A 85 -31.72 -3.33 41.64
CA ASN A 85 -32.44 -4.23 42.54
C ASN A 85 -32.91 -5.51 41.83
N ASN A 86 -32.95 -5.53 40.49
CA ASN A 86 -33.42 -6.66 39.73
C ASN A 86 -32.33 -7.16 38.78
N GLU A 87 -31.88 -8.39 38.97
CA GLU A 87 -30.83 -9.03 38.14
C GLU A 87 -31.15 -9.10 36.64
N LEU A 88 -32.42 -9.04 36.26
CA LEU A 88 -32.84 -9.03 34.84
C LEU A 88 -32.29 -7.86 34.06
N TYR A 89 -32.07 -6.70 34.70
CA TYR A 89 -31.48 -5.55 34.03
C TYR A 89 -30.00 -5.72 33.73
N LEU A 90 -29.26 -6.53 34.52
CA LEU A 90 -27.88 -6.86 34.25
C LEU A 90 -27.72 -7.60 32.90
N TRP A 91 -28.64 -8.53 32.62
CA TRP A 91 -28.68 -9.23 31.34
C TRP A 91 -28.92 -8.28 30.16
N SER A 92 -29.81 -7.28 30.34
CA SER A 92 -30.06 -6.25 29.33
C SER A 92 -28.78 -5.45 29.01
N PHE A 93 -27.99 -5.10 30.02
CA PHE A 93 -26.71 -4.38 29.82
C PHE A 93 -25.69 -5.23 29.08
N LEU A 94 -25.61 -6.52 29.39
CA LEU A 94 -24.75 -7.48 28.70
C LEU A 94 -25.16 -7.60 27.23
N ILE A 95 -26.46 -7.76 26.95
CA ILE A 95 -27.00 -7.82 25.57
C ILE A 95 -26.64 -6.53 24.80
N PHE A 96 -26.79 -5.35 25.41
CA PHE A 96 -26.40 -4.07 24.83
C PHE A 96 -24.94 -4.05 24.38
N GLY A 97 -24.03 -4.53 25.26
CA GLY A 97 -22.61 -4.63 24.97
C GLY A 97 -22.32 -5.59 23.82
N VAL A 98 -22.95 -6.78 23.84
CA VAL A 98 -22.77 -7.81 22.79
C VAL A 98 -23.27 -7.30 21.43
N VAL A 99 -24.46 -6.68 21.37
CA VAL A 99 -25.00 -6.12 20.12
C VAL A 99 -24.08 -5.02 19.58
N GLY A 100 -23.63 -4.08 20.43
CA GLY A 100 -22.70 -3.03 20.03
C GLY A 100 -21.39 -3.61 19.48
N LEU A 101 -20.84 -4.65 20.11
CA LEU A 101 -19.63 -5.33 19.68
C LEU A 101 -19.83 -6.02 18.32
N ILE A 102 -20.90 -6.77 18.14
CA ILE A 102 -21.21 -7.47 16.88
C ILE A 102 -21.32 -6.46 15.74
N ILE A 103 -22.10 -5.37 15.91
CA ILE A 103 -22.26 -4.34 14.89
C ILE A 103 -20.91 -3.69 14.56
N THR A 104 -20.08 -3.40 15.56
CA THR A 104 -18.77 -2.79 15.34
C THR A 104 -17.84 -3.69 14.53
N ILE A 105 -17.82 -5.00 14.83
CA ILE A 105 -17.02 -5.99 14.10
C ILE A 105 -17.49 -6.07 12.65
N GLN A 106 -18.80 -6.16 12.41
CA GLN A 106 -19.37 -6.22 11.07
C GLN A 106 -19.08 -4.95 10.26
N ALA A 107 -19.27 -3.78 10.88
CA ALA A 107 -18.94 -2.51 10.23
C ALA A 107 -17.46 -2.40 9.85
N LYS A 108 -16.56 -2.83 10.76
CA LYS A 108 -15.12 -2.85 10.47
C LYS A 108 -14.79 -3.77 9.30
N ASN A 109 -15.40 -4.96 9.25
CA ASN A 109 -15.21 -5.90 8.16
C ASN A 109 -15.70 -5.31 6.82
N LEU A 110 -16.89 -4.70 6.79
CA LEU A 110 -17.43 -4.04 5.61
C LEU A 110 -16.55 -2.90 5.12
N ILE A 111 -16.07 -2.05 6.02
CA ILE A 111 -15.15 -0.95 5.67
C ILE A 111 -13.85 -1.50 5.07
N THR A 112 -13.32 -2.58 5.64
CA THR A 112 -12.11 -3.23 5.15
C THR A 112 -12.32 -3.84 3.77
N GLN A 113 -13.43 -4.56 3.57
CA GLN A 113 -13.80 -5.13 2.27
C GLN A 113 -14.01 -4.05 1.21
N LYS A 114 -14.71 -2.95 1.56
CA LYS A 114 -14.91 -1.83 0.64
C LYS A 114 -13.58 -1.23 0.20
N LYS A 115 -12.66 -0.97 1.12
CA LYS A 115 -11.30 -0.50 0.78
C LYS A 115 -10.54 -1.46 -0.12
N GLN A 116 -10.66 -2.77 0.13
CA GLN A 116 -10.03 -3.78 -0.72
C GLN A 116 -10.62 -3.79 -2.14
N ASN A 117 -11.94 -3.64 -2.27
CA ASN A 117 -12.60 -3.58 -3.57
C ASN A 117 -12.24 -2.29 -4.34
N GLU A 118 -12.27 -1.13 -3.69
CA GLU A 118 -11.82 0.14 -4.29
C GLU A 118 -10.37 0.06 -4.77
N LEU A 119 -9.49 -0.56 -3.97
CA LEU A 119 -8.11 -0.82 -4.37
C LEU A 119 -8.06 -1.74 -5.61
N LYS A 120 -8.83 -2.83 -5.61
CA LYS A 120 -8.88 -3.79 -6.73
C LYS A 120 -9.39 -3.15 -8.02
N GLU A 121 -10.41 -2.31 -7.96
CA GLU A 121 -10.94 -1.56 -9.12
C GLU A 121 -9.91 -0.56 -9.66
N SER A 122 -9.28 0.20 -8.76
CA SER A 122 -8.19 1.12 -9.13
C SER A 122 -7.04 0.39 -9.82
N LEU A 123 -6.70 -0.81 -9.33
CA LEU A 123 -5.71 -1.70 -9.93
C LEU A 123 -6.05 -2.10 -11.36
N LEU A 124 -7.26 -2.61 -11.58
CA LEU A 124 -7.70 -3.02 -12.90
C LEU A 124 -7.66 -1.86 -13.90
N HIS A 125 -7.99 -0.65 -13.45
CA HIS A 125 -7.90 0.55 -14.26
C HIS A 125 -6.45 0.90 -14.65
N ILE A 126 -5.53 0.92 -13.68
CA ILE A 126 -4.09 1.21 -13.91
C ILE A 126 -3.47 0.17 -14.84
N ILE A 127 -3.72 -1.12 -14.59
CA ILE A 127 -3.21 -2.22 -15.41
C ILE A 127 -3.73 -2.11 -16.84
N SER A 128 -5.03 -1.84 -17.02
CA SER A 128 -5.65 -1.70 -18.34
C SER A 128 -5.06 -0.53 -19.12
N HIS A 129 -4.77 0.59 -18.46
CA HIS A 129 -4.13 1.74 -19.05
C HIS A 129 -2.69 1.43 -19.47
N ASP A 130 -1.90 0.87 -18.56
CA ASP A 130 -0.49 0.60 -18.78
C ASP A 130 -0.21 -0.54 -19.77
N LEU A 131 -1.15 -1.48 -19.92
CA LEU A 131 -1.11 -2.48 -20.99
C LEU A 131 -1.55 -1.93 -22.36
N ARG A 132 -2.46 -0.96 -22.39
CA ARG A 132 -2.95 -0.39 -23.65
C ARG A 132 -1.85 0.36 -24.40
N THR A 133 -0.97 1.08 -23.69
CA THR A 133 0.11 1.86 -24.33
C THR A 133 1.05 0.99 -25.15
N PRO A 134 1.75 -0.03 -24.59
CA PRO A 134 2.64 -0.87 -25.39
C PRO A 134 1.89 -1.66 -26.47
N LEU A 135 0.64 -2.10 -26.21
CA LEU A 135 -0.17 -2.79 -27.18
C LEU A 135 -0.51 -1.89 -28.38
N SER A 136 -0.83 -0.61 -28.13
CA SER A 136 -1.08 0.38 -29.18
C SER A 136 0.17 0.69 -29.99
N THR A 137 1.34 0.74 -29.35
CA THR A 137 2.64 0.90 -30.04
C THR A 137 2.87 -0.29 -30.98
N ILE A 138 2.77 -1.53 -30.47
CA ILE A 138 2.94 -2.74 -31.27
C ILE A 138 1.97 -2.75 -32.47
N HIS A 139 0.68 -2.52 -32.20
CA HIS A 139 -0.34 -2.54 -33.26
C HIS A 139 -0.13 -1.42 -34.29
N GLY A 140 0.18 -0.19 -33.83
CA GLY A 140 0.44 0.95 -34.71
C GLY A 140 1.68 0.74 -35.58
N THR A 141 2.77 0.23 -35.01
CA THR A 141 4.02 -0.03 -35.75
C THR A 141 3.86 -1.17 -36.76
N ILE A 142 3.13 -2.23 -36.39
CA ILE A 142 2.79 -3.32 -37.33
C ILE A 142 1.97 -2.77 -38.51
N ASN A 143 0.96 -1.92 -38.27
CA ASN A 143 0.17 -1.32 -39.32
C ASN A 143 1.00 -0.44 -40.25
N LEU A 144 1.98 0.34 -39.72
CA LEU A 144 2.92 1.11 -40.51
C LEU A 144 3.78 0.21 -41.42
N ILE A 145 4.26 -0.92 -40.91
CA ILE A 145 5.04 -1.89 -41.68
C ILE A 145 4.18 -2.50 -42.78
N LEU A 146 2.94 -2.93 -42.49
CA LEU A 146 2.05 -3.57 -43.43
C LEU A 146 1.47 -2.64 -44.50
N SER A 147 1.38 -1.32 -44.20
CA SER A 147 0.85 -0.32 -45.13
C SER A 147 1.90 0.26 -46.08
N ASN A 148 3.17 -0.08 -45.93
CA ASN A 148 4.27 0.53 -46.66
C ASN A 148 5.14 -0.54 -47.38
N ASP A 149 4.74 -0.91 -48.61
CA ASP A 149 5.41 -1.93 -49.42
C ASP A 149 6.86 -1.61 -49.81
N LYS A 150 7.35 -0.40 -49.53
CA LYS A 150 8.68 0.09 -49.95
C LYS A 150 9.60 0.38 -48.77
N LEU A 151 9.38 -0.20 -47.59
CA LEU A 151 10.28 -0.05 -46.45
C LEU A 151 11.63 -0.72 -46.77
N ASP A 152 12.69 0.06 -46.75
CA ASP A 152 14.04 -0.49 -46.80
C ASP A 152 14.46 -1.06 -45.44
N ALA A 153 15.49 -1.89 -45.41
CA ALA A 153 15.97 -2.51 -44.19
C ALA A 153 16.39 -1.50 -43.10
N LYS A 154 16.84 -0.31 -43.53
CA LYS A 154 17.32 0.77 -42.63
C LYS A 154 16.15 1.43 -41.88
N SER A 155 15.00 1.54 -42.53
CA SER A 155 13.75 2.07 -41.92
C SER A 155 12.96 1.02 -41.15
N LEU A 156 13.07 -0.27 -41.55
CA LEU A 156 12.39 -1.37 -40.91
C LEU A 156 12.98 -1.71 -39.52
N TYR A 157 14.30 -1.66 -39.38
CA TYR A 157 14.99 -2.04 -38.15
C TYR A 157 14.53 -1.25 -36.92
N PRO A 158 14.44 0.09 -36.92
CA PRO A 158 13.92 0.86 -35.80
C PRO A 158 12.47 0.50 -35.43
N LEU A 159 11.61 0.20 -36.42
CA LEU A 159 10.24 -0.18 -36.18
C LEU A 159 10.14 -1.55 -35.47
N LEU A 160 11.01 -2.50 -35.84
CA LEU A 160 11.11 -3.79 -35.14
C LEU A 160 11.67 -3.63 -33.72
N GLU A 161 12.61 -2.72 -33.51
CA GLU A 161 13.08 -2.39 -32.17
C GLU A 161 11.97 -1.81 -31.28
N ASP A 162 11.13 -0.92 -31.81
CA ASP A 162 9.98 -0.37 -31.08
C ASP A 162 8.98 -1.48 -30.66
N ILE A 163 8.69 -2.43 -31.56
CA ILE A 163 7.85 -3.59 -31.24
C ILE A 163 8.48 -4.44 -30.13
N ASN A 164 9.77 -4.74 -30.27
CA ASN A 164 10.49 -5.54 -29.28
C ASN A 164 10.49 -4.87 -27.90
N TYR A 165 10.79 -3.56 -27.85
CA TYR A 165 10.79 -2.79 -26.61
C TYR A 165 9.40 -2.76 -25.94
N ALA A 166 8.35 -2.53 -26.73
CA ALA A 166 6.98 -2.55 -26.24
C ALA A 166 6.56 -3.96 -25.71
N SER A 167 7.01 -5.03 -26.38
CA SER A 167 6.78 -6.40 -25.96
C SER A 167 7.49 -6.72 -24.62
N ILE A 168 8.76 -6.33 -24.46
CA ILE A 168 9.51 -6.50 -23.22
C ILE A 168 8.85 -5.71 -22.08
N SER A 169 8.40 -4.48 -22.34
CA SER A 169 7.70 -3.66 -21.38
C SER A 169 6.40 -4.32 -20.90
N MET A 170 5.61 -4.90 -21.83
CA MET A 170 4.39 -5.60 -21.48
C MET A 170 4.68 -6.87 -20.65
N LYS A 171 5.67 -7.68 -21.05
CA LYS A 171 6.12 -8.86 -20.28
C LYS A 171 6.47 -8.45 -18.84
N ARG A 172 7.23 -7.36 -18.67
CA ARG A 172 7.63 -6.84 -17.35
C ARG A 172 6.42 -6.41 -16.49
N LEU A 173 5.44 -5.73 -17.09
CA LEU A 173 4.21 -5.37 -16.39
C LEU A 173 3.44 -6.60 -15.87
N ILE A 174 3.28 -7.62 -16.72
CA ILE A 174 2.59 -8.86 -16.37
C ILE A 174 3.35 -9.61 -15.26
N THR A 175 4.66 -9.74 -15.37
CA THR A 175 5.51 -10.38 -14.35
C THR A 175 5.39 -9.65 -13.02
N ASN A 176 5.52 -8.31 -13.01
CA ASN A 176 5.38 -7.51 -11.80
C ASN A 176 4.00 -7.67 -11.14
N LEU A 177 2.93 -7.79 -11.92
CA LEU A 177 1.59 -8.04 -11.40
C LEU A 177 1.47 -9.40 -10.70
N LEU A 178 1.96 -10.46 -11.36
CA LEU A 178 1.96 -11.81 -10.82
C LEU A 178 2.80 -11.90 -9.53
N ASP A 179 3.99 -11.31 -9.53
CA ASP A 179 4.88 -11.31 -8.39
C ASP A 179 4.35 -10.47 -7.23
N SER A 180 3.68 -9.34 -7.50
CA SER A 180 3.00 -8.56 -6.47
C SER A 180 1.95 -9.37 -5.70
N THR A 181 1.28 -10.31 -6.37
CA THR A 181 0.31 -11.22 -5.73
C THR A 181 1.01 -12.36 -5.03
N ARG A 182 2.01 -12.98 -5.67
CA ARG A 182 2.76 -14.14 -5.18
C ARG A 182 3.58 -13.80 -3.93
N LEU A 183 4.37 -12.71 -3.98
CA LEU A 183 5.21 -12.26 -2.87
C LEU A 183 4.42 -11.71 -1.66
N SER A 184 3.11 -11.48 -1.82
CA SER A 184 2.23 -11.09 -0.72
C SER A 184 1.72 -12.28 0.09
N ASN A 185 1.95 -13.50 -0.38
CA ASN A 185 1.54 -14.72 0.32
C ASN A 185 2.51 -14.96 1.49
N LYS A 186 1.96 -15.15 2.69
CA LYS A 186 2.76 -15.43 3.90
C LYS A 186 3.55 -16.74 3.85
N ASN A 187 3.15 -17.67 2.97
CA ASN A 187 3.78 -18.99 2.79
C ASN A 187 4.66 -19.02 1.53
N PHE A 188 5.25 -17.89 1.14
CA PHE A 188 6.19 -17.87 0.02
C PHE A 188 7.54 -18.42 0.47
N ASP A 189 7.96 -19.51 -0.17
CA ASP A 189 9.26 -20.13 0.09
C ASP A 189 10.32 -19.57 -0.86
N LEU A 190 11.39 -18.99 -0.30
CA LEU A 190 12.54 -18.52 -1.04
C LEU A 190 13.37 -19.71 -1.56
N LYS A 191 13.76 -19.65 -2.83
CA LYS A 191 14.74 -20.56 -3.41
C LYS A 191 16.16 -20.01 -3.18
N GLN A 192 16.65 -20.18 -1.98
CA GLN A 192 17.94 -19.62 -1.57
C GLN A 192 19.12 -20.44 -2.12
N GLU A 193 20.08 -19.73 -2.70
CA GLU A 193 21.35 -20.27 -3.20
C GLU A 193 22.48 -19.25 -2.97
N TRP A 194 23.73 -19.66 -3.22
CA TRP A 194 24.84 -18.73 -3.16
C TRP A 194 24.91 -17.91 -4.43
N CYS A 195 24.64 -16.63 -4.31
CA CYS A 195 24.52 -15.65 -5.39
C CYS A 195 25.75 -14.75 -5.45
N ASP A 196 26.19 -14.42 -6.66
CA ASP A 196 27.14 -13.37 -6.94
C ASP A 196 26.41 -12.10 -7.40
N PHE A 197 26.69 -10.97 -6.75
CA PHE A 197 26.04 -9.70 -7.13
C PHE A 197 26.52 -9.14 -8.46
N GLU A 198 27.76 -9.44 -8.88
CA GLU A 198 28.25 -9.05 -10.21
C GLU A 198 27.43 -9.78 -11.30
N ASP A 199 27.19 -11.07 -11.13
CA ASP A 199 26.35 -11.85 -12.04
C ASP A 199 24.89 -11.35 -12.05
N ILE A 200 24.31 -11.09 -10.85
CA ILE A 200 22.94 -10.54 -10.72
C ILE A 200 22.81 -9.22 -11.47
N ILE A 201 23.75 -8.31 -11.28
CA ILE A 201 23.74 -7.00 -11.93
C ILE A 201 23.95 -7.16 -13.43
N GLY A 202 24.88 -8.01 -13.86
CA GLY A 202 25.11 -8.31 -15.26
C GLY A 202 23.86 -8.83 -15.98
N VAL A 203 23.13 -9.77 -15.35
CA VAL A 203 21.85 -10.28 -15.87
C VAL A 203 20.79 -9.18 -15.90
N ALA A 204 20.69 -8.36 -14.85
CA ALA A 204 19.72 -7.27 -14.81
C ALA A 204 19.96 -6.21 -15.89
N LEU A 205 21.21 -5.91 -16.21
CA LEU A 205 21.58 -4.94 -17.26
C LEU A 205 21.20 -5.40 -18.68
N ASN A 206 21.13 -6.70 -18.93
CA ASN A 206 20.69 -7.23 -20.23
C ASN A 206 19.20 -6.93 -20.53
N GLU A 207 18.41 -6.54 -19.52
CA GLU A 207 17.02 -6.08 -19.71
C GLU A 207 16.92 -4.64 -20.26
N PHE A 208 18.03 -3.90 -20.36
CA PHE A 208 18.10 -2.52 -20.83
C PHE A 208 18.96 -2.43 -22.09
N SER A 209 18.72 -1.39 -22.92
CA SER A 209 19.52 -1.19 -24.11
C SER A 209 20.95 -0.82 -23.73
N GLN A 210 21.94 -1.31 -24.49
CA GLN A 210 23.34 -1.00 -24.26
C GLN A 210 23.59 0.52 -24.28
N LYS A 211 22.92 1.24 -25.18
CA LYS A 211 23.00 2.71 -25.25
C LYS A 211 22.57 3.38 -23.94
N GLN A 212 21.47 2.90 -23.30
CA GLN A 212 21.05 3.42 -21.99
C GLN A 212 22.07 3.14 -20.89
N ASN A 213 22.65 1.94 -20.91
CA ASN A 213 23.63 1.54 -19.91
C ASN A 213 24.91 2.39 -20.06
N ASP A 214 25.44 2.54 -21.26
CA ASP A 214 26.72 3.23 -21.52
C ASP A 214 26.63 4.74 -21.29
N GLU A 215 25.52 5.38 -21.66
CA GLU A 215 25.37 6.82 -21.56
C GLU A 215 24.95 7.33 -20.19
N LYS A 216 24.15 6.56 -19.47
CA LYS A 216 23.47 7.04 -18.25
C LYS A 216 23.88 6.35 -16.97
N LEU A 217 24.42 5.14 -17.02
CA LEU A 217 24.65 4.35 -15.83
C LEU A 217 26.11 4.37 -15.37
N ASN A 218 26.31 4.70 -14.09
CA ASN A 218 27.58 4.58 -13.41
C ASN A 218 27.49 3.48 -12.35
N ILE A 219 28.30 2.44 -12.49
CA ILE A 219 28.24 1.25 -11.61
C ILE A 219 29.51 1.14 -10.79
N LYS A 220 29.35 0.90 -9.50
CA LYS A 220 30.41 0.74 -8.54
C LYS A 220 30.10 -0.46 -7.63
N ILE A 221 30.90 -1.49 -7.70
CA ILE A 221 30.70 -2.70 -6.93
C ILE A 221 31.99 -2.95 -6.14
N ASP A 222 31.89 -3.05 -4.82
CA ASP A 222 32.99 -3.50 -3.97
C ASP A 222 33.23 -5.00 -4.16
N GLU A 223 34.39 -5.49 -3.76
CA GLU A 223 34.63 -6.93 -3.66
C GLU A 223 33.68 -7.57 -2.64
N LEU A 224 32.75 -8.39 -3.13
CA LEU A 224 31.69 -8.99 -2.34
C LEU A 224 31.92 -10.49 -2.18
N ALA A 225 31.65 -10.99 -0.98
CA ALA A 225 31.48 -12.44 -0.79
C ALA A 225 30.11 -12.87 -1.38
N LEU A 226 30.01 -14.17 -1.73
CA LEU A 226 28.73 -14.74 -2.17
C LEU A 226 27.63 -14.48 -1.13
N PHE A 227 26.46 -14.09 -1.60
CA PHE A 227 25.28 -13.80 -0.77
C PHE A 227 24.31 -14.99 -0.79
N TRP A 228 23.80 -15.40 0.37
CA TRP A 228 22.79 -16.44 0.48
C TRP A 228 21.38 -15.85 0.25
N GLY A 229 20.82 -16.06 -0.94
CA GLY A 229 19.54 -15.47 -1.33
C GLY A 229 18.88 -16.12 -2.54
N ASP A 230 17.77 -15.58 -2.97
CA ASP A 230 17.04 -16.00 -4.18
C ASP A 230 17.53 -15.18 -5.38
N ASN A 231 18.34 -15.80 -6.23
CA ASN A 231 18.99 -15.16 -7.38
C ASN A 231 17.96 -14.48 -8.32
N ILE A 232 16.84 -15.13 -8.59
CA ILE A 232 15.79 -14.61 -9.49
C ILE A 232 15.16 -13.35 -8.88
N LEU A 233 14.84 -13.39 -7.58
CA LEU A 233 14.24 -12.24 -6.91
C LEU A 233 15.22 -11.08 -6.74
N LEU A 234 16.50 -11.38 -6.46
CA LEU A 234 17.54 -10.34 -6.37
C LEU A 234 17.79 -9.68 -7.73
N THR A 235 17.81 -10.45 -8.82
CA THR A 235 17.88 -9.90 -10.17
C THR A 235 16.67 -8.99 -10.45
N GLN A 236 15.46 -9.44 -10.12
CA GLN A 236 14.24 -8.64 -10.26
C GLN A 236 14.27 -7.36 -9.41
N LEU A 237 14.86 -7.41 -8.22
CA LEU A 237 15.08 -6.23 -7.37
C LEU A 237 15.89 -5.17 -8.12
N ILE A 238 17.03 -5.55 -8.68
CA ILE A 238 17.91 -4.64 -9.44
C ILE A 238 17.21 -4.10 -10.68
N VAL A 239 16.53 -4.96 -11.45
CA VAL A 239 15.75 -4.55 -12.64
C VAL A 239 14.70 -3.50 -12.28
N ASN A 240 13.92 -3.71 -11.21
CA ASN A 240 12.88 -2.77 -10.80
C ASN A 240 13.46 -1.44 -10.29
N LEU A 241 14.61 -1.46 -9.61
CA LEU A 241 15.28 -0.24 -9.17
C LEU A 241 15.80 0.57 -10.35
N LEU A 242 16.49 -0.08 -11.31
CA LEU A 242 17.02 0.57 -12.50
C LEU A 242 15.89 1.06 -13.42
N ASP A 243 14.83 0.27 -13.65
CA ASP A 243 13.66 0.70 -14.43
C ASP A 243 13.05 1.98 -13.84
N ASN A 244 12.93 2.03 -12.52
CA ASN A 244 12.45 3.22 -11.82
C ASN A 244 13.41 4.40 -12.00
N ALA A 245 14.72 4.19 -11.86
CA ALA A 245 15.71 5.23 -12.03
C ALA A 245 15.73 5.78 -13.48
N PHE A 246 15.71 4.91 -14.49
CA PHE A 246 15.65 5.33 -15.91
C PHE A 246 14.39 6.11 -16.25
N LYS A 247 13.24 5.72 -15.72
CA LYS A 247 11.95 6.38 -15.98
C LYS A 247 11.85 7.78 -15.40
N TYR A 248 12.43 7.98 -14.21
CA TYR A 248 12.24 9.21 -13.45
C TYR A 248 13.49 10.10 -13.42
N SER A 249 14.59 9.69 -14.05
CA SER A 249 15.77 10.54 -14.17
C SER A 249 15.59 11.62 -15.23
N LYS A 250 16.25 12.76 -15.02
CA LYS A 250 16.35 13.82 -16.02
C LYS A 250 17.10 13.31 -17.27
N SER A 251 16.78 13.89 -18.42
CA SER A 251 17.32 13.44 -19.73
C SER A 251 18.85 13.36 -19.77
N ASP A 252 19.54 14.34 -19.19
CA ASP A 252 21.00 14.49 -19.25
C ASP A 252 21.73 14.11 -17.97
N SER A 253 21.02 13.43 -17.03
CA SER A 253 21.61 13.02 -15.75
C SER A 253 22.06 11.57 -15.76
N LYS A 254 23.04 11.27 -14.90
CA LYS A 254 23.51 9.91 -14.63
C LYS A 254 22.72 9.25 -13.51
N ILE A 255 22.70 7.93 -13.56
CA ILE A 255 22.17 7.05 -12.52
C ILE A 255 23.36 6.37 -11.89
N ASP A 256 23.50 6.47 -10.57
CA ASP A 256 24.56 5.77 -9.84
C ASP A 256 23.99 4.51 -9.19
N LEU A 257 24.62 3.36 -9.46
CA LEU A 257 24.39 2.09 -8.80
C LEU A 257 25.66 1.73 -8.02
N GLU A 258 25.56 1.73 -6.69
CA GLU A 258 26.66 1.34 -5.80
C GLU A 258 26.26 0.12 -4.98
N VAL A 259 27.18 -0.87 -4.88
CA VAL A 259 27.03 -2.04 -4.01
C VAL A 259 28.23 -2.13 -3.11
N GLU A 260 27.99 -1.99 -1.82
CA GLU A 260 29.02 -1.90 -0.77
C GLU A 260 28.95 -3.13 0.16
N ASN A 261 30.13 -3.61 0.57
CA ASN A 261 30.25 -4.66 1.59
C ASN A 261 30.49 -4.03 2.97
N LEU A 262 29.56 -4.19 3.89
CA LEU A 262 29.60 -3.62 5.23
C LEU A 262 29.64 -4.72 6.32
N ASN A 263 30.61 -5.62 6.28
CA ASN A 263 30.86 -6.69 7.27
C ASN A 263 29.65 -7.57 7.65
N ASN A 264 28.49 -6.97 7.95
CA ASN A 264 27.29 -7.69 8.41
C ASN A 264 26.14 -7.60 7.40
N PHE A 265 26.21 -6.73 6.41
CA PHE A 265 25.19 -6.56 5.38
C PHE A 265 25.78 -6.01 4.08
N ILE A 266 25.13 -6.36 2.98
CA ILE A 266 25.35 -5.76 1.68
C ILE A 266 24.44 -4.55 1.56
N ARG A 267 25.01 -3.41 1.21
CA ARG A 267 24.25 -2.18 0.95
C ARG A 267 24.21 -1.91 -0.54
N ILE A 268 22.99 -1.78 -1.08
CA ILE A 268 22.74 -1.41 -2.46
C ILE A 268 22.18 0.00 -2.45
N LYS A 269 22.75 0.90 -3.24
CA LYS A 269 22.35 2.28 -3.41
C LYS A 269 22.05 2.54 -4.89
N VAL A 270 20.88 3.09 -5.16
CA VAL A 270 20.54 3.59 -6.50
C VAL A 270 20.15 5.06 -6.36
N PHE A 271 20.92 5.92 -7.00
CA PHE A 271 20.66 7.35 -7.04
C PHE A 271 20.31 7.78 -8.46
N ASN A 272 19.29 8.61 -8.61
CA ASN A 272 18.97 9.28 -9.84
C ASN A 272 18.55 10.73 -9.59
N GLU A 273 18.97 11.61 -10.49
CA GLU A 273 18.52 12.99 -10.46
C GLU A 273 17.06 13.10 -10.91
N THR A 274 16.27 13.80 -10.10
CA THR A 274 14.86 14.07 -10.38
C THR A 274 14.46 15.40 -9.73
N GLU A 275 13.23 15.84 -9.95
CA GLU A 275 12.72 17.00 -9.22
C GLU A 275 12.66 16.70 -7.72
N TYR A 276 12.76 17.75 -6.90
CA TYR A 276 12.75 17.60 -5.45
C TYR A 276 11.45 16.96 -4.94
N ILE A 277 11.59 15.85 -4.21
CA ILE A 277 10.47 15.12 -3.65
C ILE A 277 10.40 15.39 -2.13
N TYR A 278 9.28 15.94 -1.67
CA TYR A 278 9.08 16.19 -0.25
C TYR A 278 9.16 14.90 0.59
N LYS A 279 9.92 14.92 1.68
CA LYS A 279 10.10 13.77 2.61
C LYS A 279 8.79 13.08 3.02
N LYS A 280 7.68 13.84 3.09
CA LYS A 280 6.38 13.31 3.45
C LYS A 280 5.79 12.39 2.38
N LYS A 281 6.08 12.63 1.10
CA LYS A 281 5.64 11.81 -0.04
C LYS A 281 6.50 10.53 -0.16
N LEU A 282 7.77 10.55 0.27
CA LEU A 282 8.70 9.41 0.20
C LEU A 282 8.28 8.21 1.05
N LYS A 283 7.52 8.40 2.13
CA LYS A 283 7.07 7.29 2.98
C LYS A 283 6.15 6.31 2.25
N ASN A 284 5.45 6.77 1.23
CA ASN A 284 4.42 6.00 0.53
C ASN A 284 4.88 5.45 -0.81
N ILE A 285 6.09 5.78 -1.30
CA ILE A 285 6.56 5.32 -2.63
C ILE A 285 6.73 3.79 -2.73
N PHE A 286 6.83 3.11 -1.60
CA PHE A 286 6.89 1.66 -1.50
C PHE A 286 5.50 1.02 -1.30
N ASP A 287 4.45 1.81 -1.23
CA ASP A 287 3.08 1.28 -1.13
C ASP A 287 2.60 0.89 -2.53
N LYS A 288 1.90 -0.22 -2.63
CA LYS A 288 1.39 -0.72 -3.92
C LYS A 288 0.52 0.33 -4.58
N PHE A 289 0.77 0.57 -5.88
CA PHE A 289 0.00 1.47 -6.75
C PHE A 289 0.12 2.96 -6.38
N TYR A 290 1.02 3.29 -5.46
CA TYR A 290 1.30 4.68 -5.16
C TYR A 290 2.14 5.30 -6.28
N ARG A 291 1.70 6.45 -6.76
CA ARG A 291 2.42 7.30 -7.73
C ARG A 291 2.43 8.73 -7.21
N LEU A 292 3.47 9.46 -7.53
CA LEU A 292 3.51 10.90 -7.26
C LEU A 292 2.59 11.61 -8.27
N GLU A 293 1.74 12.53 -7.80
CA GLU A 293 0.76 13.25 -8.61
C GLU A 293 1.37 13.97 -9.81
N ASP A 294 2.61 14.44 -9.65
CA ASP A 294 3.36 15.19 -10.65
C ASP A 294 3.97 14.29 -11.76
N THR A 295 3.79 12.97 -11.70
CA THR A 295 4.36 11.98 -12.65
C THR A 295 3.29 11.24 -13.45
N ASN A 296 2.10 11.81 -13.61
CA ASN A 296 0.98 11.15 -14.31
C ASN A 296 1.27 10.88 -15.80
N ASP A 297 2.14 11.68 -16.43
CA ASP A 297 2.51 11.52 -17.83
C ASP A 297 3.56 10.41 -18.07
N ILE A 298 4.20 9.91 -17.01
CA ILE A 298 5.19 8.83 -17.10
C ILE A 298 4.47 7.50 -16.90
N SER A 299 4.49 6.62 -17.89
CA SER A 299 3.86 5.28 -17.79
C SER A 299 4.47 4.45 -16.67
N GLY A 300 3.63 3.88 -15.78
CA GLY A 300 4.10 3.01 -14.70
C GLY A 300 3.00 2.61 -13.71
N SER A 301 2.92 1.32 -13.40
CA SER A 301 1.88 0.72 -12.54
C SER A 301 1.98 1.08 -11.05
N GLY A 302 3.09 1.68 -10.59
CA GLY A 302 3.37 1.91 -9.16
C GLY A 302 3.56 0.61 -8.35
N ILE A 303 3.92 -0.49 -9.02
CA ILE A 303 4.12 -1.81 -8.39
C ILE A 303 5.62 -2.08 -8.15
N GLY A 304 6.52 -1.60 -8.98
CA GLY A 304 7.95 -1.96 -8.97
C GLY A 304 8.61 -1.76 -7.61
N LEU A 305 8.50 -0.57 -7.01
CA LEU A 305 9.09 -0.31 -5.69
C LEU A 305 8.41 -1.11 -4.56
N ALA A 306 7.13 -1.43 -4.68
CA ALA A 306 6.44 -2.30 -3.71
C ALA A 306 6.94 -3.76 -3.80
N ILE A 307 7.31 -4.23 -5.00
CA ILE A 307 7.99 -5.52 -5.21
C ILE A 307 9.38 -5.47 -4.57
N CYS A 308 10.16 -4.41 -4.81
CA CYS A 308 11.45 -4.23 -4.17
C CYS A 308 11.35 -4.37 -2.65
N LYS A 309 10.39 -3.68 -2.02
CA LYS A 309 10.13 -3.78 -0.58
C LYS A 309 9.79 -5.20 -0.14
N SER A 310 9.01 -5.92 -0.94
CA SER A 310 8.63 -7.31 -0.64
C SER A 310 9.83 -8.25 -0.73
N ILE A 311 10.64 -8.13 -1.77
CA ILE A 311 11.87 -8.93 -1.97
C ILE A 311 12.86 -8.69 -0.83
N VAL A 312 13.13 -7.42 -0.51
CA VAL A 312 14.04 -7.03 0.57
C VAL A 312 13.57 -7.60 1.92
N LYS A 313 12.25 -7.51 2.19
CA LYS A 313 11.66 -8.07 3.41
C LYS A 313 11.78 -9.60 3.49
N LEU A 314 11.60 -10.31 2.37
CA LEU A 314 11.79 -11.77 2.31
C LEU A 314 13.24 -12.18 2.59
N HIS A 315 14.21 -11.32 2.24
CA HIS A 315 15.63 -11.51 2.57
C HIS A 315 16.02 -10.91 3.94
N ASN A 316 15.04 -10.58 4.80
CA ASN A 316 15.22 -9.96 6.12
C ASN A 316 15.97 -8.62 6.10
N GLY A 317 15.93 -7.92 4.98
CA GLY A 317 16.58 -6.63 4.78
C GLY A 317 15.67 -5.43 5.06
N GLU A 318 16.25 -4.24 4.88
CA GLU A 318 15.56 -2.96 4.99
C GLU A 318 15.75 -2.14 3.71
N ILE A 319 14.69 -1.44 3.29
CA ILE A 319 14.70 -0.51 2.15
C ILE A 319 14.20 0.86 2.58
N LYS A 320 14.91 1.91 2.19
CA LYS A 320 14.53 3.29 2.48
C LYS A 320 14.78 4.19 1.28
N ALA A 321 14.07 5.31 1.22
CA ALA A 321 14.25 6.35 0.23
C ALA A 321 14.59 7.66 0.92
N VAL A 322 15.61 8.33 0.39
CA VAL A 322 16.12 9.60 0.92
C VAL A 322 16.08 10.64 -0.20
N SER A 323 15.45 11.79 0.06
CA SER A 323 15.53 12.93 -0.83
C SER A 323 16.91 13.57 -0.70
N LYS A 324 17.59 13.75 -1.82
CA LYS A 324 18.80 14.56 -1.98
C LYS A 324 18.42 15.88 -2.67
N ASP A 325 19.30 16.87 -2.63
CA ASP A 325 19.01 18.21 -3.16
C ASP A 325 18.62 18.19 -4.65
N ASN A 326 19.20 17.29 -5.43
CA ASN A 326 19.00 17.16 -6.87
C ASN A 326 18.37 15.82 -7.29
N GLY A 327 17.90 14.96 -6.34
CA GLY A 327 17.38 13.66 -6.71
C GLY A 327 16.87 12.81 -5.56
N ILE A 328 16.71 11.53 -5.86
CA ILE A 328 16.31 10.50 -4.92
C ILE A 328 17.38 9.42 -4.80
N LEU A 329 17.67 9.03 -3.59
CA LEU A 329 18.49 7.86 -3.25
C LEU A 329 17.61 6.77 -2.67
N ILE A 330 17.60 5.59 -3.31
CA ILE A 330 17.03 4.37 -2.73
C ILE A 330 18.19 3.56 -2.17
N GLU A 331 18.10 3.22 -0.88
CA GLU A 331 19.11 2.48 -0.15
C GLU A 331 18.50 1.21 0.41
N ILE A 332 19.18 0.08 0.21
CA ILE A 332 18.78 -1.25 0.65
C ILE A 332 19.92 -1.84 1.46
N GLU A 333 19.57 -2.49 2.57
CA GLU A 333 20.50 -3.25 3.40
C GLU A 333 20.01 -4.69 3.49
N LEU A 334 20.83 -5.64 3.05
CA LEU A 334 20.57 -7.08 3.08
C LEU A 334 21.54 -7.74 4.08
N PRO A 335 21.06 -8.41 5.13
CA PRO A 335 21.92 -9.03 6.15
C PRO A 335 22.69 -10.23 5.57
N ILE A 336 24.00 -10.27 5.78
CA ILE A 336 24.85 -11.40 5.38
C ILE A 336 24.65 -12.52 6.38
N VAL A 337 24.20 -13.68 5.91
CA VAL A 337 24.18 -14.90 6.71
C VAL A 337 25.62 -15.41 6.80
N LYS A 338 26.26 -15.30 7.98
CA LYS A 338 27.58 -15.86 8.19
C LYS A 338 27.53 -17.37 7.97
N ARG A 339 28.42 -17.91 7.12
CA ARG A 339 28.60 -19.33 6.99
C ARG A 339 28.97 -19.87 8.38
N VAL A 340 28.09 -20.63 8.99
CA VAL A 340 28.48 -21.44 10.14
C VAL A 340 29.41 -22.51 9.54
N ASN A 341 30.72 -22.42 9.81
CA ASN A 341 31.62 -23.49 9.49
C ASN A 341 31.14 -24.72 10.28
N LEU A 342 30.52 -25.66 9.57
CA LEU A 342 30.21 -27.01 10.05
C LEU A 342 31.51 -27.82 10.10
#